data_2c500b21b9b15bbf609815107f741e09
#
_entry.id   2c500b21b9b15bbf609815107f741e09
#
_cell.length_a   1.000
_cell.length_b   1.000
_cell.length_c   1.000
_cell.angle_alpha   90.00
_cell.angle_beta   90.00
_cell.angle_gamma   90.00
#
_symmetry.space_group_name_H-M   'P 1'
#
loop_
_entity.id
_entity.type
_entity.pdbx_description
1 polymer ?
#
loop_
_entity_poly.entity_id
_entity_poly.type
_entity_poly.pdbx_seq_one_letter_code
_entity_poly.pdbx_strand_id
1 'polypeptide(L)'
;MKFSELHLNGNVLEALDAMRFEECTPIQEQSIPVILEGRDLIAVAQTGTGKTAAYLLPILNKLSEGGHPADAINCIVMAPTRELAQQIDQQMEGFSYFMPVSSVAVYGGNDGVLFEQQKRGLTLGADVVIATPGRLIAHLSLGYVDLSRVSYFILDEADRMLDMGFYDDIMQIVKFLPKERQTIMFSATMPAKIQQLAGNILNNPAEVKLAVSKPAEKIVQAAYVCYENQKLGIIRSLFAEETPERVIIFASSKLKVKEVTKALKQMKLNVGEMHSDLEQAQREEVMYEFKAGRINILVATDIVARGIDIDDIRLVINYDVPHDSEDYVHRIGRTARANNDGVAITFVSEKEQGNFKNIEKFLDRDIYKIPVPEELGEAPEYKPRAFDGGRRGGRGNGRKPGGNNNGRNNSKGGKPRAKRPQNGGEKK
;
A
#
# COMPACT_ATOMS: atom_id res chain seq x y z
N MET A 1 1.84 -5.04 -27.99
CA MET A 1 2.14 -3.76 -28.68
C MET A 1 3.55 -3.34 -28.36
N LYS A 2 4.30 -2.79 -29.30
CA LYS A 2 5.64 -2.22 -29.03
C LYS A 2 5.52 -0.76 -28.61
N PHE A 3 6.47 -0.26 -27.79
CA PHE A 3 6.48 1.15 -27.37
C PHE A 3 6.58 2.13 -28.56
N SER A 4 7.23 1.74 -29.65
CA SER A 4 7.31 2.55 -30.89
C SER A 4 5.96 2.82 -31.55
N GLU A 5 4.91 2.08 -31.18
CA GLU A 5 3.55 2.24 -31.71
C GLU A 5 2.71 3.24 -30.88
N LEU A 6 3.24 3.73 -29.74
CA LEU A 6 2.53 4.59 -28.78
C LEU A 6 2.73 6.10 -29.01
N HIS A 7 3.28 6.53 -30.15
CA HIS A 7 3.52 7.94 -30.46
C HIS A 7 4.41 8.69 -29.43
N LEU A 8 5.35 7.96 -28.82
CA LEU A 8 6.38 8.55 -27.97
C LEU A 8 7.49 9.17 -28.84
N ASN A 9 8.10 10.26 -28.37
CA ASN A 9 9.19 10.92 -29.08
C ASN A 9 10.49 10.11 -29.06
N GLY A 10 11.46 10.52 -29.90
CA GLY A 10 12.72 9.79 -30.09
C GLY A 10 13.53 9.64 -28.82
N ASN A 11 13.59 10.66 -27.96
CA ASN A 11 14.38 10.62 -26.71
C ASN A 11 13.82 9.60 -25.71
N VAL A 12 12.48 9.48 -25.60
CA VAL A 12 11.83 8.48 -24.76
C VAL A 12 12.08 7.08 -25.31
N LEU A 13 11.98 6.91 -26.65
CA LEU A 13 12.23 5.61 -27.28
C LEU A 13 13.70 5.17 -27.14
N GLU A 14 14.65 6.10 -27.22
CA GLU A 14 16.08 5.83 -27.00
C GLU A 14 16.36 5.39 -25.56
N ALA A 15 15.72 6.02 -24.56
CA ALA A 15 15.83 5.61 -23.17
C ALA A 15 15.26 4.20 -22.94
N LEU A 16 14.12 3.88 -23.55
CA LEU A 16 13.50 2.56 -23.49
C LEU A 16 14.40 1.48 -24.11
N ASP A 17 15.00 1.76 -25.26
CA ASP A 17 15.93 0.83 -25.91
C ASP A 17 17.17 0.57 -25.05
N ALA A 18 17.78 1.64 -24.50
CA ALA A 18 18.91 1.54 -23.58
C ALA A 18 18.59 0.71 -22.32
N MET A 19 17.36 0.79 -21.81
CA MET A 19 16.86 0.02 -20.67
C MET A 19 16.31 -1.35 -21.07
N ARG A 20 16.32 -1.73 -22.36
CA ARG A 20 15.79 -2.99 -22.91
C ARG A 20 14.30 -3.20 -22.69
N PHE A 21 13.50 -2.13 -22.74
CA PHE A 21 12.06 -2.18 -22.76
C PHE A 21 11.59 -2.29 -24.22
N GLU A 22 11.15 -3.46 -24.64
CA GLU A 22 10.75 -3.72 -26.04
C GLU A 22 9.24 -3.67 -26.22
N GLU A 23 8.49 -4.34 -25.33
CA GLU A 23 7.05 -4.54 -25.42
C GLU A 23 6.31 -3.92 -24.24
N CYS A 24 5.15 -3.33 -24.53
CA CYS A 24 4.28 -2.76 -23.53
C CYS A 24 3.57 -3.85 -22.72
N THR A 25 3.46 -3.64 -21.43
CA THR A 25 2.52 -4.40 -20.62
C THR A 25 1.08 -3.94 -20.89
N PRO A 26 0.05 -4.74 -20.56
CA PRO A 26 -1.35 -4.37 -20.80
C PRO A 26 -1.76 -3.03 -20.14
N ILE A 27 -1.19 -2.69 -18.96
CA ILE A 27 -1.47 -1.41 -18.31
C ILE A 27 -0.84 -0.24 -19.05
N GLN A 28 0.37 -0.41 -19.57
CA GLN A 28 1.07 0.61 -20.36
C GLN A 28 0.36 0.86 -21.69
N GLU A 29 -0.01 -0.21 -22.40
CA GLU A 29 -0.75 -0.14 -23.66
C GLU A 29 -2.05 0.65 -23.56
N GLN A 30 -2.81 0.48 -22.44
CA GLN A 30 -4.09 1.15 -22.24
C GLN A 30 -3.95 2.54 -21.61
N SER A 31 -2.96 2.77 -20.75
CA SER A 31 -2.83 4.02 -20.00
C SER A 31 -2.06 5.09 -20.73
N ILE A 32 -0.97 4.74 -21.42
CA ILE A 32 -0.09 5.73 -22.09
C ILE A 32 -0.86 6.59 -23.10
N PRO A 33 -1.68 6.04 -24.02
CA PRO A 33 -2.43 6.87 -24.95
C PRO A 33 -3.37 7.85 -24.27
N VAL A 34 -4.10 7.42 -23.23
CA VAL A 34 -5.02 8.27 -22.47
C VAL A 34 -4.29 9.44 -21.81
N ILE A 35 -3.10 9.19 -21.24
CA ILE A 35 -2.30 10.23 -20.60
C ILE A 35 -1.75 11.20 -21.66
N LEU A 36 -1.32 10.71 -22.81
CA LEU A 36 -0.87 11.56 -23.94
C LEU A 36 -2.00 12.44 -24.49
N GLU A 37 -3.26 11.99 -24.46
CA GLU A 37 -4.44 12.79 -24.80
C GLU A 37 -4.74 13.91 -23.80
N GLY A 38 -4.06 13.95 -22.65
CA GLY A 38 -4.27 14.97 -21.61
C GLY A 38 -5.50 14.71 -20.73
N ARG A 39 -6.05 13.50 -20.74
CA ARG A 39 -7.22 13.13 -19.93
C ARG A 39 -6.80 12.65 -18.56
N ASP A 40 -7.63 12.93 -17.56
CA ASP A 40 -7.49 12.31 -16.26
C ASP A 40 -7.70 10.80 -16.34
N LEU A 41 -6.99 10.05 -15.50
CA LEU A 41 -7.00 8.58 -15.54
C LEU A 41 -7.17 7.98 -14.14
N ILE A 42 -8.04 6.99 -14.04
CA ILE A 42 -8.05 6.00 -12.96
C ILE A 42 -7.60 4.66 -13.54
N ALA A 43 -6.46 4.17 -13.08
CA ALA A 43 -5.92 2.89 -13.51
C ALA A 43 -5.89 1.89 -12.35
N VAL A 44 -6.62 0.79 -12.50
CA VAL A 44 -6.65 -0.30 -11.51
C VAL A 44 -5.80 -1.45 -12.01
N ALA A 45 -4.64 -1.63 -11.38
CA ALA A 45 -3.69 -2.69 -11.72
C ALA A 45 -2.79 -3.05 -10.53
N GLN A 46 -2.42 -4.32 -10.43
CA GLN A 46 -1.55 -4.84 -9.37
C GLN A 46 -0.11 -4.29 -9.44
N THR A 47 0.64 -4.43 -8.35
CA THR A 47 2.10 -4.16 -8.35
C THR A 47 2.82 -5.12 -9.29
N GLY A 48 3.90 -4.64 -9.92
CA GLY A 48 4.67 -5.45 -10.88
C GLY A 48 4.11 -5.51 -12.30
N THR A 49 3.00 -4.80 -12.60
CA THR A 49 2.43 -4.73 -13.96
C THR A 49 3.05 -3.64 -14.84
N GLY A 50 4.03 -2.88 -14.32
CA GLY A 50 4.68 -1.81 -15.08
C GLY A 50 4.00 -0.44 -14.97
N LYS A 51 3.24 -0.18 -13.89
CA LYS A 51 2.52 1.09 -13.65
C LYS A 51 3.44 2.31 -13.69
N THR A 52 4.62 2.23 -13.11
CA THR A 52 5.56 3.35 -13.04
C THR A 52 5.92 3.86 -14.43
N ALA A 53 6.29 2.98 -15.35
CA ALA A 53 6.54 3.35 -16.74
C ALA A 53 5.26 3.85 -17.44
N ALA A 54 4.08 3.30 -17.10
CA ALA A 54 2.81 3.70 -17.70
C ALA A 54 2.48 5.19 -17.48
N TYR A 55 2.90 5.80 -16.37
CA TYR A 55 2.71 7.22 -16.14
C TYR A 55 3.97 8.06 -16.38
N LEU A 56 5.18 7.58 -16.08
CA LEU A 56 6.40 8.36 -16.28
C LEU A 56 6.67 8.62 -17.76
N LEU A 57 6.57 7.61 -18.64
CA LEU A 57 6.90 7.75 -20.05
C LEU A 57 6.07 8.83 -20.78
N PRO A 58 4.73 8.87 -20.67
CA PRO A 58 3.96 9.91 -21.33
C PRO A 58 4.18 11.30 -20.71
N ILE A 59 4.49 11.41 -19.43
CA ILE A 59 4.82 12.69 -18.80
C ILE A 59 6.18 13.19 -19.25
N LEU A 60 7.20 12.32 -19.27
CA LEU A 60 8.52 12.65 -19.82
C LEU A 60 8.43 13.04 -21.28
N ASN A 61 7.60 12.35 -22.07
CA ASN A 61 7.33 12.73 -23.46
C ASN A 61 6.87 14.18 -23.56
N LYS A 62 5.85 14.56 -22.77
CA LYS A 62 5.31 15.92 -22.77
C LYS A 62 6.31 16.97 -22.26
N LEU A 63 7.04 16.65 -21.18
CA LEU A 63 8.04 17.56 -20.63
C LEU A 63 9.23 17.76 -21.60
N SER A 64 9.67 16.73 -22.31
CA SER A 64 10.77 16.82 -23.27
C SER A 64 10.41 17.57 -24.57
N GLU A 65 9.13 17.65 -24.93
CA GLU A 65 8.63 18.45 -26.06
C GLU A 65 8.69 19.97 -25.78
N GLY A 66 8.88 20.37 -24.52
CA GLY A 66 8.92 21.78 -24.12
C GLY A 66 7.52 22.39 -23.95
N GLY A 67 7.48 23.73 -23.79
CA GLY A 67 6.22 24.45 -23.58
C GLY A 67 5.76 24.50 -22.12
N HIS A 68 6.48 23.88 -21.20
CA HIS A 68 6.29 24.00 -19.75
C HIS A 68 7.25 25.07 -19.17
N PRO A 69 6.92 25.69 -18.04
CA PRO A 69 7.81 26.66 -17.40
C PRO A 69 9.13 26.01 -16.98
N ALA A 70 10.25 26.62 -17.38
CA ALA A 70 11.56 26.29 -16.84
C ALA A 70 11.64 26.74 -15.36
N ASP A 71 12.48 26.10 -14.59
CA ASP A 71 12.71 26.43 -13.18
C ASP A 71 11.41 26.40 -12.33
N ALA A 72 10.46 25.52 -12.66
CA ALA A 72 9.21 25.34 -11.95
C ALA A 72 8.88 23.86 -11.79
N ILE A 73 8.15 23.54 -10.71
CA ILE A 73 7.62 22.18 -10.51
C ILE A 73 6.46 21.95 -11.46
N ASN A 74 6.64 21.06 -12.43
CA ASN A 74 5.67 20.75 -13.48
C ASN A 74 4.85 19.49 -13.18
N CYS A 75 5.44 18.52 -12.45
CA CYS A 75 4.83 17.24 -12.13
C CYS A 75 5.08 16.86 -10.67
N ILE A 76 4.06 16.32 -10.00
CA ILE A 76 4.18 15.72 -8.68
C ILE A 76 3.72 14.27 -8.76
N VAL A 77 4.57 13.35 -8.29
CA VAL A 77 4.27 11.93 -8.11
C VAL A 77 4.20 11.64 -6.62
N MET A 78 3.03 11.26 -6.13
CA MET A 78 2.83 10.87 -4.73
C MET A 78 3.00 9.38 -4.56
N ALA A 79 3.82 8.97 -3.60
CA ALA A 79 4.06 7.58 -3.23
C ALA A 79 3.78 7.36 -1.74
N PRO A 80 3.18 6.21 -1.32
CA PRO A 80 2.86 5.93 0.08
C PRO A 80 4.09 5.78 0.98
N THR A 81 5.20 5.33 0.43
CA THR A 81 6.42 5.00 1.19
C THR A 81 7.67 5.58 0.54
N ARG A 82 8.71 5.72 1.37
CA ARG A 82 10.02 6.20 0.93
C ARG A 82 10.67 5.25 -0.06
N GLU A 83 10.54 3.96 0.21
CA GLU A 83 11.09 2.90 -0.62
C GLU A 83 10.50 2.97 -2.03
N LEU A 84 9.18 3.16 -2.15
CA LEU A 84 8.55 3.33 -3.46
C LEU A 84 8.96 4.66 -4.11
N ALA A 85 9.05 5.75 -3.34
CA ALA A 85 9.54 7.02 -3.89
C ALA A 85 10.97 6.91 -4.45
N GLN A 86 11.87 6.19 -3.76
CA GLN A 86 13.23 5.91 -4.22
C GLN A 86 13.23 5.04 -5.49
N GLN A 87 12.37 4.03 -5.57
CA GLN A 87 12.26 3.19 -6.76
C GLN A 87 11.76 3.97 -7.97
N ILE A 88 10.76 4.85 -7.76
CA ILE A 88 10.25 5.72 -8.84
C ILE A 88 11.36 6.67 -9.30
N ASP A 89 12.11 7.26 -8.37
CA ASP A 89 13.23 8.16 -8.67
C ASP A 89 14.33 7.46 -9.46
N GLN A 90 14.71 6.25 -9.09
CA GLN A 90 15.69 5.44 -9.82
C GLN A 90 15.21 5.11 -11.25
N GLN A 91 13.92 4.79 -11.43
CA GLN A 91 13.35 4.57 -12.76
C GLN A 91 13.29 5.88 -13.56
N MET A 92 12.97 6.98 -12.89
CA MET A 92 12.95 8.32 -13.48
C MET A 92 14.32 8.69 -14.04
N GLU A 93 15.42 8.47 -13.30
CA GLU A 93 16.79 8.68 -13.77
C GLU A 93 17.09 7.91 -15.08
N GLY A 94 16.66 6.63 -15.14
CA GLY A 94 16.83 5.83 -16.36
C GLY A 94 16.03 6.34 -17.54
N PHE A 95 14.74 6.61 -17.33
CA PHE A 95 13.86 7.07 -18.41
C PHE A 95 14.16 8.49 -18.91
N SER A 96 14.69 9.37 -18.04
CA SER A 96 15.03 10.75 -18.41
C SER A 96 16.46 10.95 -18.91
N TYR A 97 17.26 9.88 -19.01
CA TYR A 97 18.70 9.97 -19.30
C TYR A 97 19.05 10.79 -20.55
N PHE A 98 18.23 10.71 -21.60
CA PHE A 98 18.43 11.45 -22.84
C PHE A 98 17.60 12.76 -22.93
N MET A 99 17.04 13.22 -21.80
CA MET A 99 16.13 14.37 -21.77
C MET A 99 16.59 15.41 -20.75
N PRO A 100 16.43 16.71 -21.03
CA PRO A 100 16.73 17.77 -20.07
C PRO A 100 15.59 17.94 -19.04
N VAL A 101 15.20 16.86 -18.36
CA VAL A 101 14.15 16.85 -17.35
C VAL A 101 14.77 16.51 -16.01
N SER A 102 14.61 17.39 -15.03
CA SER A 102 15.14 17.26 -13.70
C SER A 102 14.13 16.63 -12.74
N SER A 103 14.60 15.83 -11.77
CA SER A 103 13.76 15.28 -10.72
C SER A 103 14.34 15.50 -9.32
N VAL A 104 13.48 15.46 -8.31
CA VAL A 104 13.87 15.42 -6.91
C VAL A 104 12.95 14.50 -6.12
N ALA A 105 13.56 13.59 -5.34
CA ALA A 105 12.83 12.72 -4.43
C ALA A 105 12.71 13.35 -3.04
N VAL A 106 11.46 13.48 -2.54
CA VAL A 106 11.07 14.19 -1.31
C VAL A 106 10.41 13.24 -0.34
N TYR A 107 11.19 12.62 0.52
CA TYR A 107 10.70 11.65 1.51
C TYR A 107 11.33 11.87 2.87
N GLY A 108 10.68 11.38 3.94
CA GLY A 108 11.09 11.59 5.31
C GLY A 108 12.40 10.85 5.67
N GLY A 109 13.14 11.34 6.64
CA GLY A 109 14.37 10.83 7.22
C GLY A 109 14.87 11.78 8.31
N ASN A 110 15.70 11.28 9.21
CA ASN A 110 16.27 12.08 10.28
C ASN A 110 17.55 12.84 9.86
N ASP A 111 17.88 12.80 8.56
CA ASP A 111 19.08 13.43 8.02
C ASP A 111 18.80 14.86 7.58
N GLY A 112 19.44 15.82 8.26
CA GLY A 112 19.36 17.24 7.93
C GLY A 112 19.98 17.58 6.58
N VAL A 113 20.99 16.83 6.12
CA VAL A 113 21.63 17.01 4.82
C VAL A 113 20.63 16.68 3.72
N LEU A 114 19.91 15.57 3.84
CA LEU A 114 18.87 15.19 2.91
C LEU A 114 17.75 16.24 2.84
N PHE A 115 17.38 16.83 4.00
CA PHE A 115 16.38 17.90 4.04
C PHE A 115 16.80 19.11 3.21
N GLU A 116 18.05 19.57 3.38
CA GLU A 116 18.57 20.73 2.63
C GLU A 116 18.75 20.44 1.14
N GLN A 117 19.10 19.21 0.76
CA GLN A 117 19.13 18.79 -0.65
C GLN A 117 17.73 18.83 -1.28
N GLN A 118 16.72 18.28 -0.59
CA GLN A 118 15.32 18.33 -1.03
C GLN A 118 14.84 19.78 -1.15
N LYS A 119 15.12 20.63 -0.14
CA LYS A 119 14.78 22.04 -0.16
C LYS A 119 15.39 22.74 -1.37
N ARG A 120 16.67 22.47 -1.65
CA ARG A 120 17.35 23.05 -2.82
C ARG A 120 16.68 22.66 -4.13
N GLY A 121 16.38 21.35 -4.34
CA GLY A 121 15.69 20.87 -5.53
C GLY A 121 14.31 21.49 -5.71
N LEU A 122 13.53 21.57 -4.62
CA LEU A 122 12.20 22.18 -4.62
C LEU A 122 12.25 23.70 -4.90
N THR A 123 13.24 24.41 -4.37
CA THR A 123 13.39 25.87 -4.55
C THR A 123 13.89 26.22 -5.95
N LEU A 124 14.73 25.35 -6.55
CA LEU A 124 15.22 25.53 -7.92
C LEU A 124 14.15 25.17 -8.98
N GLY A 125 13.06 24.54 -8.57
CA GLY A 125 11.99 24.15 -9.48
C GLY A 125 12.35 22.92 -10.31
N ALA A 126 12.68 21.79 -9.65
CA ALA A 126 12.82 20.52 -10.34
C ALA A 126 11.52 20.17 -11.09
N ASP A 127 11.61 19.76 -12.37
CA ASP A 127 10.44 19.46 -13.21
C ASP A 127 9.50 18.41 -12.59
N VAL A 128 10.09 17.36 -12.01
CA VAL A 128 9.34 16.25 -11.40
C VAL A 128 9.71 16.12 -9.94
N VAL A 129 8.72 16.19 -9.06
CA VAL A 129 8.85 15.96 -7.62
C VAL A 129 8.22 14.62 -7.29
N ILE A 130 9.00 13.68 -6.76
CA ILE A 130 8.53 12.36 -6.31
C ILE A 130 8.47 12.40 -4.80
N ALA A 131 7.27 12.34 -4.18
CA ALA A 131 7.13 12.68 -2.78
C ALA A 131 6.29 11.70 -1.97
N THR A 132 6.62 11.59 -0.67
CA THR A 132 5.69 11.05 0.32
C THR A 132 4.86 12.18 0.93
N PRO A 133 3.54 11.98 1.25
CA PRO A 133 2.64 13.06 1.66
C PRO A 133 3.17 13.90 2.82
N GLY A 134 3.50 13.29 3.93
CA GLY A 134 3.93 14.03 5.14
C GLY A 134 5.20 14.86 4.94
N ARG A 135 6.17 14.39 4.12
CA ARG A 135 7.39 15.14 3.86
C ARG A 135 7.16 16.33 2.95
N LEU A 136 6.35 16.16 1.91
CA LEU A 136 5.98 17.28 1.05
C LEU A 136 5.23 18.37 1.81
N ILE A 137 4.29 18.00 2.69
CA ILE A 137 3.61 18.95 3.58
C ILE A 137 4.57 19.70 4.49
N ALA A 138 5.58 19.01 5.03
CA ALA A 138 6.59 19.67 5.86
C ALA A 138 7.33 20.77 5.09
N HIS A 139 7.72 20.53 3.83
CA HIS A 139 8.33 21.54 2.97
C HIS A 139 7.34 22.66 2.58
N LEU A 140 6.09 22.32 2.24
CA LEU A 140 5.03 23.31 1.92
C LEU A 140 4.74 24.23 3.10
N SER A 141 4.72 23.70 4.31
CA SER A 141 4.46 24.47 5.55
C SER A 141 5.53 25.53 5.84
N LEU A 142 6.72 25.39 5.28
CA LEU A 142 7.81 26.36 5.39
C LEU A 142 7.71 27.50 4.35
N GLY A 143 6.77 27.42 3.39
CA GLY A 143 6.37 28.52 2.51
C GLY A 143 7.32 28.85 1.36
N TYR A 144 8.33 28.04 1.07
CA TYR A 144 9.26 28.28 -0.07
C TYR A 144 8.99 27.43 -1.29
N VAL A 145 8.02 26.50 -1.22
CA VAL A 145 7.66 25.63 -2.34
C VAL A 145 6.51 26.23 -3.11
N ASP A 146 6.71 26.47 -4.40
CA ASP A 146 5.67 26.96 -5.30
C ASP A 146 5.15 25.81 -6.19
N LEU A 147 3.87 25.47 -6.03
CA LEU A 147 3.17 24.45 -6.83
C LEU A 147 2.21 25.03 -7.85
N SER A 148 2.22 26.37 -8.05
CA SER A 148 1.27 27.07 -8.92
C SER A 148 1.39 26.71 -10.42
N ARG A 149 2.48 26.06 -10.81
CA ARG A 149 2.76 25.65 -12.18
C ARG A 149 2.63 24.15 -12.45
N VAL A 150 2.19 23.39 -11.45
CA VAL A 150 2.01 21.95 -11.58
C VAL A 150 0.92 21.64 -12.59
N SER A 151 1.30 20.98 -13.67
CA SER A 151 0.41 20.53 -14.75
C SER A 151 0.00 19.07 -14.61
N TYR A 152 0.80 18.26 -13.87
CA TYR A 152 0.56 16.83 -13.70
C TYR A 152 0.62 16.44 -12.23
N PHE A 153 -0.43 15.76 -11.76
CA PHE A 153 -0.51 15.22 -10.40
C PHE A 153 -0.81 13.73 -10.45
N ILE A 154 0.12 12.93 -9.94
CA ILE A 154 0.07 11.48 -10.02
C ILE A 154 0.00 10.91 -8.61
N LEU A 155 -0.91 9.97 -8.38
CA LEU A 155 -0.96 9.17 -7.17
C LEU A 155 -0.66 7.71 -7.52
N ASP A 156 0.46 7.18 -7.04
CA ASP A 156 0.78 5.76 -7.17
C ASP A 156 0.45 5.02 -5.87
N GLU A 157 -0.11 3.83 -5.98
CA GLU A 157 -0.64 3.04 -4.86
C GLU A 157 -1.59 3.86 -3.96
N ALA A 158 -2.60 4.50 -4.58
CA ALA A 158 -3.54 5.38 -3.87
C ALA A 158 -4.29 4.66 -2.74
N ASP A 159 -4.69 3.41 -2.93
CA ASP A 159 -5.31 2.56 -1.90
C ASP A 159 -4.42 2.45 -0.66
N ARG A 160 -3.13 2.20 -0.87
CA ARG A 160 -2.17 2.10 0.22
C ARG A 160 -1.98 3.43 0.95
N MET A 161 -1.97 4.55 0.24
CA MET A 161 -1.95 5.87 0.90
C MET A 161 -3.15 6.07 1.82
N LEU A 162 -4.34 5.63 1.40
CA LEU A 162 -5.55 5.72 2.23
C LEU A 162 -5.53 4.75 3.42
N ASP A 163 -5.00 3.54 3.25
CA ASP A 163 -4.82 2.57 4.34
C ASP A 163 -3.86 3.09 5.42
N MET A 164 -2.86 3.87 5.02
CA MET A 164 -1.93 4.55 5.92
C MET A 164 -2.49 5.84 6.54
N GLY A 165 -3.71 6.25 6.17
CA GLY A 165 -4.39 7.41 6.72
C GLY A 165 -4.06 8.74 6.04
N PHE A 166 -3.41 8.75 4.89
CA PHE A 166 -2.96 9.97 4.20
C PHE A 166 -4.05 10.70 3.41
N TYR A 167 -5.33 10.37 3.62
CA TYR A 167 -6.41 11.06 2.91
C TYR A 167 -6.38 12.58 3.12
N ASP A 168 -6.30 13.03 4.37
CA ASP A 168 -6.29 14.45 4.70
C ASP A 168 -5.02 15.15 4.21
N ASP A 169 -3.88 14.44 4.25
CA ASP A 169 -2.61 14.93 3.73
C ASP A 169 -2.66 15.16 2.22
N ILE A 170 -3.21 14.20 1.46
CA ILE A 170 -3.42 14.35 0.01
C ILE A 170 -4.33 15.54 -0.27
N MET A 171 -5.45 15.66 0.44
CA MET A 171 -6.39 16.76 0.25
C MET A 171 -5.80 18.11 0.65
N GLN A 172 -4.86 18.14 1.60
CA GLN A 172 -4.10 19.35 1.94
C GLN A 172 -3.15 19.74 0.80
N ILE A 173 -2.40 18.80 0.23
CA ILE A 173 -1.52 19.06 -0.92
C ILE A 173 -2.32 19.56 -2.14
N VAL A 174 -3.46 18.93 -2.42
CA VAL A 174 -4.35 19.32 -3.54
C VAL A 174 -4.77 20.80 -3.47
N LYS A 175 -4.89 21.39 -2.28
CA LYS A 175 -5.22 22.82 -2.13
C LYS A 175 -4.14 23.78 -2.66
N PHE A 176 -2.88 23.33 -2.75
CA PHE A 176 -1.77 24.12 -3.31
C PHE A 176 -1.66 23.98 -4.82
N LEU A 177 -2.34 23.00 -5.42
CA LEU A 177 -2.26 22.71 -6.85
C LEU A 177 -3.21 23.57 -7.68
N PRO A 178 -2.87 23.90 -8.94
CA PRO A 178 -3.80 24.49 -9.88
C PRO A 178 -5.06 23.65 -10.06
N LYS A 179 -6.19 24.34 -10.35
CA LYS A 179 -7.44 23.63 -10.70
C LYS A 179 -7.33 22.95 -12.06
N GLU A 180 -6.70 23.62 -13.01
CA GLU A 180 -6.42 23.08 -14.34
C GLU A 180 -5.11 22.31 -14.30
N ARG A 181 -5.22 21.01 -14.23
CA ARG A 181 -4.11 20.04 -14.27
C ARG A 181 -4.64 18.70 -14.71
N GLN A 182 -3.77 17.85 -15.21
CA GLN A 182 -4.07 16.45 -15.44
C GLN A 182 -3.79 15.66 -14.17
N THR A 183 -4.78 14.90 -13.68
CA THR A 183 -4.64 14.05 -12.50
C THR A 183 -4.71 12.58 -12.90
N ILE A 184 -3.74 11.79 -12.45
CA ILE A 184 -3.58 10.37 -12.79
C ILE A 184 -3.51 9.58 -11.49
N MET A 185 -4.38 8.60 -11.32
CA MET A 185 -4.44 7.77 -10.12
C MET A 185 -4.28 6.30 -10.46
N PHE A 186 -3.24 5.70 -9.92
CA PHE A 186 -3.01 4.26 -9.94
C PHE A 186 -3.35 3.65 -8.58
N SER A 187 -4.10 2.55 -8.60
CA SER A 187 -4.49 1.81 -7.40
C SER A 187 -4.55 0.32 -7.72
N ALA A 188 -4.29 -0.54 -6.75
CA ALA A 188 -4.52 -1.97 -6.94
C ALA A 188 -6.01 -2.31 -6.74
N THR A 189 -6.74 -1.50 -5.96
CA THR A 189 -8.12 -1.76 -5.53
C THR A 189 -9.00 -0.51 -5.66
N MET A 190 -10.33 -0.68 -5.69
CA MET A 190 -11.30 0.44 -5.81
C MET A 190 -12.38 0.40 -4.72
N PRO A 191 -12.03 0.38 -3.42
CA PRO A 191 -13.01 0.49 -2.35
C PRO A 191 -13.70 1.87 -2.35
N ALA A 192 -14.79 2.01 -1.60
CA ALA A 192 -15.57 3.25 -1.54
C ALA A 192 -14.74 4.50 -1.20
N LYS A 193 -13.71 4.36 -0.35
CA LYS A 193 -12.80 5.46 -0.01
C LYS A 193 -11.96 5.95 -1.19
N ILE A 194 -11.47 5.04 -2.04
CA ILE A 194 -10.74 5.38 -3.26
C ILE A 194 -11.68 6.04 -4.26
N GLN A 195 -12.90 5.54 -4.43
CA GLN A 195 -13.90 6.18 -5.28
C GLN A 195 -14.22 7.61 -4.80
N GLN A 196 -14.32 7.82 -3.49
CA GLN A 196 -14.51 9.14 -2.89
C GLN A 196 -13.32 10.07 -3.18
N LEU A 197 -12.08 9.61 -2.99
CA LEU A 197 -10.88 10.38 -3.31
C LEU A 197 -10.88 10.75 -4.80
N ALA A 198 -11.10 9.78 -5.67
CA ALA A 198 -11.17 9.98 -7.12
C ALA A 198 -12.20 11.05 -7.50
N GLY A 199 -13.41 10.98 -6.97
CA GLY A 199 -14.46 11.96 -7.21
C GLY A 199 -14.12 13.39 -6.74
N ASN A 200 -13.20 13.54 -5.79
CA ASN A 200 -12.78 14.84 -5.28
C ASN A 200 -11.63 15.48 -6.06
N ILE A 201 -10.78 14.69 -6.72
CA ILE A 201 -9.51 15.19 -7.29
C ILE A 201 -9.39 15.02 -8.80
N LEU A 202 -10.19 14.13 -9.43
CA LEU A 202 -10.18 13.89 -10.87
C LEU A 202 -11.38 14.54 -11.56
N ASN A 203 -11.18 14.91 -12.82
CA ASN A 203 -12.21 15.52 -13.67
C ASN A 203 -12.53 14.60 -14.85
N ASN A 204 -13.69 13.97 -14.84
CA ASN A 204 -14.18 13.06 -15.88
C ASN A 204 -13.09 12.05 -16.36
N PRO A 205 -12.53 11.27 -15.44
CA PRO A 205 -11.38 10.40 -15.75
C PRO A 205 -11.75 9.27 -16.69
N ALA A 206 -10.82 8.88 -17.54
CA ALA A 206 -10.88 7.59 -18.19
C ALA A 206 -10.61 6.49 -17.15
N GLU A 207 -11.25 5.34 -17.30
CA GLU A 207 -11.03 4.19 -16.44
C GLU A 207 -10.34 3.08 -17.21
N VAL A 208 -9.17 2.65 -16.70
CA VAL A 208 -8.47 1.46 -17.16
C VAL A 208 -8.49 0.45 -16.01
N LYS A 209 -9.16 -0.67 -16.22
CA LYS A 209 -9.24 -1.75 -15.22
C LYS A 209 -8.67 -3.02 -15.83
N LEU A 210 -7.49 -3.39 -15.38
CA LEU A 210 -7.02 -4.75 -15.65
C LEU A 210 -7.76 -5.69 -14.69
N ALA A 211 -8.26 -6.78 -15.23
CA ALA A 211 -8.78 -7.85 -14.38
C ALA A 211 -7.70 -8.18 -13.33
N VAL A 212 -8.11 -8.28 -12.06
CA VAL A 212 -7.20 -8.76 -11.02
C VAL A 212 -6.66 -10.09 -11.51
N SER A 213 -5.41 -10.10 -11.96
CA SER A 213 -4.81 -11.34 -12.40
C SER A 213 -4.81 -12.27 -11.20
N LYS A 214 -5.48 -13.41 -11.34
CA LYS A 214 -5.31 -14.51 -10.40
C LYS A 214 -3.80 -14.68 -10.20
N PRO A 215 -3.33 -14.99 -8.98
CA PRO A 215 -1.90 -15.19 -8.75
C PRO A 215 -1.31 -16.05 -9.85
N ALA A 216 -0.10 -15.73 -10.29
CA ALA A 216 0.51 -16.47 -11.39
C ALA A 216 0.27 -17.97 -11.19
N GLU A 217 -0.24 -18.65 -12.21
CA GLU A 217 -0.54 -20.10 -12.17
C GLU A 217 0.67 -20.93 -11.67
N LYS A 218 1.86 -20.33 -11.78
CA LYS A 218 3.14 -20.87 -11.32
C LYS A 218 3.36 -20.82 -9.80
N ILE A 219 2.47 -20.16 -9.01
CA ILE A 219 2.61 -20.16 -7.54
C ILE A 219 1.89 -21.36 -6.95
N VAL A 220 2.67 -22.30 -6.40
CA VAL A 220 2.16 -23.41 -5.61
C VAL A 220 1.68 -22.85 -4.26
N GLN A 221 0.39 -22.99 -3.98
CA GLN A 221 -0.22 -22.47 -2.76
C GLN A 221 -0.70 -23.61 -1.88
N ALA A 222 -0.33 -23.57 -0.59
CA ALA A 222 -0.75 -24.52 0.41
C ALA A 222 -1.02 -23.85 1.76
N ALA A 223 -1.74 -24.51 2.65
CA ALA A 223 -2.05 -23.98 3.97
C ALA A 223 -1.94 -25.06 5.05
N TYR A 224 -1.52 -24.68 6.24
CA TYR A 224 -1.65 -25.47 7.45
C TYR A 224 -2.79 -24.92 8.28
N VAL A 225 -3.82 -25.72 8.55
CA VAL A 225 -4.85 -25.40 9.55
C VAL A 225 -4.29 -25.82 10.90
N CYS A 226 -3.98 -24.86 11.77
CA CYS A 226 -3.21 -25.13 12.99
C CYS A 226 -3.64 -24.23 14.15
N TYR A 227 -3.28 -24.62 15.37
CA TYR A 227 -3.37 -23.73 16.51
C TYR A 227 -2.21 -22.70 16.52
N GLU A 228 -2.42 -21.56 17.17
CA GLU A 228 -1.43 -20.49 17.22
C GLU A 228 -0.07 -20.97 17.78
N ASN A 229 -0.10 -21.83 18.80
CA ASN A 229 1.10 -22.42 19.42
C ASN A 229 1.84 -23.44 18.54
N GLN A 230 1.20 -23.96 17.48
CA GLN A 230 1.82 -24.90 16.55
C GLN A 230 2.61 -24.21 15.42
N LYS A 231 2.32 -22.94 15.13
CA LYS A 231 2.91 -22.20 14.00
C LYS A 231 4.45 -22.24 13.98
N LEU A 232 5.09 -21.99 15.13
CA LEU A 232 6.56 -22.04 15.24
C LEU A 232 7.10 -23.47 15.14
N GLY A 233 6.35 -24.46 15.59
CA GLY A 233 6.69 -25.87 15.42
C GLY A 233 6.68 -26.27 13.94
N ILE A 234 5.66 -25.85 13.20
CA ILE A 234 5.55 -26.10 11.76
C ILE A 234 6.75 -25.45 11.02
N ILE A 235 7.14 -24.23 11.36
CA ILE A 235 8.33 -23.60 10.77
C ILE A 235 9.59 -24.41 11.05
N ARG A 236 9.74 -24.92 12.27
CA ARG A 236 10.88 -25.78 12.62
C ARG A 236 10.92 -27.04 11.77
N SER A 237 9.78 -27.71 11.59
CA SER A 237 9.68 -28.88 10.73
C SER A 237 9.97 -28.55 9.26
N LEU A 238 9.46 -27.43 8.74
CA LEU A 238 9.72 -26.97 7.36
C LEU A 238 11.21 -26.71 7.09
N PHE A 239 11.97 -26.21 8.08
CA PHE A 239 13.40 -25.87 7.94
C PHE A 239 14.35 -26.88 8.59
N ALA A 240 13.87 -28.07 8.96
CA ALA A 240 14.68 -29.07 9.65
C ALA A 240 15.72 -29.69 8.72
N GLU A 241 15.36 -29.98 7.46
CA GLU A 241 16.22 -30.68 6.51
C GLU A 241 17.03 -29.71 5.65
N GLU A 242 16.42 -28.63 5.20
CA GLU A 242 17.08 -27.65 4.34
C GLU A 242 16.54 -26.24 4.63
N THR A 243 17.42 -25.28 4.82
CA THR A 243 17.02 -23.88 4.95
C THR A 243 16.86 -23.29 3.55
N PRO A 244 15.63 -23.03 3.09
CA PRO A 244 15.45 -22.44 1.77
C PRO A 244 16.07 -21.04 1.75
N GLU A 245 16.73 -20.73 0.66
CA GLU A 245 17.23 -19.39 0.40
C GLU A 245 16.05 -18.47 0.03
N ARG A 246 16.14 -17.20 0.40
CA ARG A 246 15.18 -16.15 0.03
C ARG A 246 13.74 -16.43 0.45
N VAL A 247 13.51 -16.43 1.76
CA VAL A 247 12.19 -16.59 2.38
C VAL A 247 11.70 -15.27 2.91
N ILE A 248 10.39 -14.95 2.68
CA ILE A 248 9.70 -13.88 3.40
C ILE A 248 8.60 -14.48 4.27
N ILE A 249 8.54 -14.05 5.54
CA ILE A 249 7.51 -14.42 6.49
C ILE A 249 6.71 -13.17 6.86
N PHE A 250 5.42 -13.14 6.52
CA PHE A 250 4.53 -12.05 6.85
C PHE A 250 3.81 -12.30 8.17
N ALA A 251 3.94 -11.37 9.13
CA ALA A 251 3.25 -11.40 10.40
C ALA A 251 2.39 -10.14 10.61
N SER A 252 1.26 -10.30 11.29
CA SER A 252 0.24 -9.25 11.45
C SER A 252 0.65 -8.08 12.32
N SER A 253 1.70 -8.21 13.13
CA SER A 253 2.15 -7.16 14.05
C SER A 253 3.65 -7.19 14.29
N LYS A 254 4.22 -6.02 14.67
CA LYS A 254 5.62 -5.89 15.04
C LYS A 254 6.05 -6.79 16.21
N LEU A 255 5.14 -7.07 17.14
CA LEU A 255 5.40 -7.98 18.25
C LEU A 255 5.59 -9.41 17.78
N LYS A 256 4.72 -9.89 16.87
CA LYS A 256 4.87 -11.20 16.24
C LYS A 256 6.12 -11.28 15.37
N VAL A 257 6.46 -10.23 14.63
CA VAL A 257 7.72 -10.17 13.87
C VAL A 257 8.91 -10.43 14.80
N LYS A 258 9.00 -9.70 15.92
CA LYS A 258 10.07 -9.88 16.92
C LYS A 258 10.10 -11.28 17.54
N GLU A 259 8.92 -11.84 17.85
CA GLU A 259 8.76 -13.19 18.41
C GLU A 259 9.25 -14.26 17.42
N VAL A 260 8.77 -14.22 16.19
CA VAL A 260 9.17 -15.17 15.14
C VAL A 260 10.66 -15.04 14.84
N THR A 261 11.18 -13.81 14.69
CA THR A 261 12.60 -13.56 14.44
C THR A 261 13.47 -14.13 15.56
N LYS A 262 13.09 -13.91 16.82
CA LYS A 262 13.81 -14.44 17.98
C LYS A 262 13.83 -15.99 17.96
N ALA A 263 12.70 -16.62 17.67
CA ALA A 263 12.60 -18.08 17.59
C ALA A 263 13.49 -18.66 16.48
N LEU A 264 13.49 -18.03 15.30
CA LEU A 264 14.32 -18.46 14.18
C LEU A 264 15.82 -18.25 14.43
N LYS A 265 16.22 -17.13 15.07
CA LYS A 265 17.60 -16.90 15.51
C LYS A 265 18.08 -17.95 16.51
N GLN A 266 17.21 -18.43 17.40
CA GLN A 266 17.52 -19.54 18.32
C GLN A 266 17.78 -20.86 17.59
N MET A 267 17.21 -21.03 16.39
CA MET A 267 17.48 -22.15 15.49
C MET A 267 18.77 -21.96 14.67
N LYS A 268 19.56 -20.92 14.94
CA LYS A 268 20.80 -20.55 14.21
C LYS A 268 20.58 -20.20 12.73
N LEU A 269 19.38 -19.73 12.36
CA LEU A 269 19.06 -19.28 11.02
C LEU A 269 19.45 -17.81 10.82
N ASN A 270 19.86 -17.43 9.61
CA ASN A 270 20.19 -16.06 9.24
C ASN A 270 18.91 -15.27 8.95
N VAL A 271 18.42 -14.55 9.95
CA VAL A 271 17.10 -13.89 9.94
C VAL A 271 17.22 -12.40 10.19
N GLY A 272 16.58 -11.62 9.33
CA GLY A 272 16.32 -10.18 9.50
C GLY A 272 14.87 -9.91 9.87
N GLU A 273 14.64 -8.82 10.62
CA GLU A 273 13.29 -8.34 10.94
C GLU A 273 13.02 -6.99 10.28
N MET A 274 11.74 -6.76 9.88
CA MET A 274 11.34 -5.53 9.21
C MET A 274 9.98 -5.06 9.72
N HIS A 275 9.96 -3.98 10.51
CA HIS A 275 8.76 -3.41 11.12
C HIS A 275 8.91 -1.91 11.41
N SER A 276 7.81 -1.27 11.83
CA SER A 276 7.74 0.20 12.01
C SER A 276 8.65 0.78 13.10
N ASP A 277 9.13 -0.04 14.06
CA ASP A 277 10.02 0.44 15.12
C ASP A 277 11.48 0.58 14.67
N LEU A 278 11.86 0.01 13.53
CA LEU A 278 13.22 0.15 13.00
C LEU A 278 13.40 1.56 12.43
N GLU A 279 14.55 2.13 12.73
CA GLU A 279 15.01 3.34 12.06
C GLU A 279 15.30 3.06 10.58
N GLN A 280 15.29 4.11 9.75
CA GLN A 280 15.44 3.95 8.33
C GLN A 280 16.77 3.30 7.93
N ALA A 281 17.87 3.74 8.51
CA ALA A 281 19.18 3.15 8.26
C ALA A 281 19.20 1.65 8.55
N GLN A 282 18.52 1.21 9.63
CA GLN A 282 18.39 -0.21 9.96
C GLN A 282 17.57 -0.98 8.92
N ARG A 283 16.50 -0.37 8.38
CA ARG A 283 15.70 -1.01 7.31
C ARG A 283 16.50 -1.17 6.03
N GLU A 284 17.25 -0.12 5.65
CA GLU A 284 18.11 -0.15 4.48
C GLU A 284 19.22 -1.21 4.63
N GLU A 285 19.83 -1.31 5.80
CA GLU A 285 20.82 -2.32 6.13
C GLU A 285 20.25 -3.74 6.01
N VAL A 286 19.10 -4.01 6.66
CA VAL A 286 18.42 -5.32 6.58
C VAL A 286 18.10 -5.68 5.14
N MET A 287 17.62 -4.72 4.35
CA MET A 287 17.33 -4.94 2.93
C MET A 287 18.56 -5.23 2.11
N TYR A 288 19.64 -4.49 2.34
CA TYR A 288 20.92 -4.73 1.69
C TYR A 288 21.47 -6.12 2.01
N GLU A 289 21.45 -6.50 3.30
CA GLU A 289 21.87 -7.83 3.77
C GLU A 289 21.04 -8.97 3.16
N PHE A 290 19.70 -8.74 3.03
CA PHE A 290 18.80 -9.70 2.42
C PHE A 290 19.02 -9.81 0.90
N LYS A 291 19.17 -8.69 0.18
CA LYS A 291 19.50 -8.68 -1.25
C LYS A 291 20.87 -9.33 -1.53
N ALA A 292 21.83 -9.11 -0.66
CA ALA A 292 23.18 -9.71 -0.75
C ALA A 292 23.23 -11.19 -0.35
N GLY A 293 22.11 -11.80 0.09
CA GLY A 293 22.05 -13.22 0.50
C GLY A 293 22.72 -13.52 1.85
N ARG A 294 23.09 -12.48 2.65
CA ARG A 294 23.61 -12.67 4.01
C ARG A 294 22.49 -12.92 5.03
N ILE A 295 21.29 -12.46 4.75
CA ILE A 295 20.06 -12.84 5.43
C ILE A 295 19.25 -13.71 4.48
N ASN A 296 18.86 -14.91 4.91
CA ASN A 296 18.10 -15.86 4.12
C ASN A 296 16.58 -15.72 4.34
N ILE A 297 16.20 -15.29 5.53
CA ILE A 297 14.80 -15.19 5.96
C ILE A 297 14.52 -13.76 6.42
N LEU A 298 13.53 -13.11 5.81
CA LEU A 298 13.04 -11.81 6.22
C LEU A 298 11.67 -11.95 6.88
N VAL A 299 11.55 -11.57 8.15
CA VAL A 299 10.26 -11.53 8.86
C VAL A 299 9.75 -10.10 8.87
N ALA A 300 8.57 -9.84 8.32
CA ALA A 300 8.09 -8.48 8.09
C ALA A 300 6.60 -8.29 8.36
N THR A 301 6.21 -7.03 8.66
CA THR A 301 4.81 -6.60 8.58
C THR A 301 4.47 -6.12 7.17
N ASP A 302 3.19 -6.19 6.77
CA ASP A 302 2.73 -5.74 5.45
C ASP A 302 3.13 -4.31 5.13
N ILE A 303 2.98 -3.40 6.09
CA ILE A 303 3.20 -1.95 5.89
C ILE A 303 4.61 -1.67 5.38
N VAL A 304 5.58 -2.40 5.88
CA VAL A 304 6.99 -2.17 5.54
C VAL A 304 7.45 -3.04 4.36
N ALA A 305 6.88 -4.23 4.21
CA ALA A 305 7.25 -5.15 3.12
C ALA A 305 6.56 -4.83 1.78
N ARG A 306 5.50 -4.02 1.78
CA ARG A 306 4.88 -3.50 0.56
C ARG A 306 5.74 -2.37 -0.03
N GLY A 307 5.90 -2.36 -1.34
CA GLY A 307 6.73 -1.37 -2.05
C GLY A 307 8.23 -1.67 -2.02
N ILE A 308 8.65 -2.78 -1.41
CA ILE A 308 10.02 -3.24 -1.52
C ILE A 308 10.12 -4.10 -2.78
N ASP A 309 11.01 -3.70 -3.69
CA ASP A 309 11.37 -4.49 -4.85
C ASP A 309 12.32 -5.60 -4.41
N ILE A 310 11.74 -6.74 -4.06
CA ILE A 310 12.46 -7.96 -3.77
C ILE A 310 12.03 -8.97 -4.81
N ASP A 311 12.90 -9.21 -5.74
CA ASP A 311 12.74 -10.26 -6.73
C ASP A 311 13.37 -11.57 -6.23
N ASP A 312 12.93 -12.67 -6.82
CA ASP A 312 13.54 -13.98 -6.62
C ASP A 312 13.29 -14.59 -5.22
N ILE A 313 12.10 -14.33 -4.64
CA ILE A 313 11.66 -15.02 -3.43
C ILE A 313 11.20 -16.43 -3.79
N ARG A 314 11.78 -17.43 -3.13
CA ARG A 314 11.43 -18.85 -3.35
C ARG A 314 10.23 -19.28 -2.51
N LEU A 315 10.14 -18.78 -1.28
CA LEU A 315 9.08 -19.15 -0.35
C LEU A 315 8.50 -17.94 0.34
N VAL A 316 7.19 -17.78 0.27
CA VAL A 316 6.41 -16.82 1.06
C VAL A 316 5.64 -17.59 2.14
N ILE A 317 5.80 -17.21 3.40
CA ILE A 317 5.01 -17.74 4.50
C ILE A 317 4.10 -16.63 5.04
N ASN A 318 2.80 -16.81 4.94
CA ASN A 318 1.83 -16.02 5.69
C ASN A 318 1.69 -16.62 7.08
N TYR A 319 2.45 -16.09 8.06
CA TYR A 319 2.35 -16.52 9.45
C TYR A 319 0.97 -16.22 10.06
N ASP A 320 0.36 -15.12 9.59
CA ASP A 320 -1.02 -14.77 9.84
C ASP A 320 -1.76 -14.56 8.51
N VAL A 321 -3.02 -14.99 8.46
CA VAL A 321 -3.89 -14.75 7.30
C VAL A 321 -4.13 -13.25 7.16
N PRO A 322 -3.90 -12.64 6.00
CA PRO A 322 -4.21 -11.23 5.79
C PRO A 322 -5.71 -10.96 5.91
N HIS A 323 -6.07 -9.74 6.32
CA HIS A 323 -7.47 -9.35 6.45
C HIS A 323 -8.17 -9.26 5.10
N ASP A 324 -7.47 -8.74 4.09
CA ASP A 324 -7.98 -8.55 2.75
C ASP A 324 -7.41 -9.59 1.79
N SER A 325 -8.26 -10.08 0.88
CA SER A 325 -7.87 -11.10 -0.10
C SER A 325 -6.84 -10.58 -1.12
N GLU A 326 -6.87 -9.28 -1.39
CA GLU A 326 -5.89 -8.61 -2.26
C GLU A 326 -4.50 -8.56 -1.63
N ASP A 327 -4.42 -8.33 -0.30
CA ASP A 327 -3.17 -8.42 0.45
C ASP A 327 -2.52 -9.81 0.33
N TYR A 328 -3.35 -10.85 0.33
CA TYR A 328 -2.87 -12.21 0.09
C TYR A 328 -2.17 -12.31 -1.26
N VAL A 329 -2.80 -11.81 -2.33
CA VAL A 329 -2.22 -11.84 -3.67
C VAL A 329 -0.94 -11.01 -3.75
N HIS A 330 -0.91 -9.84 -3.09
CA HIS A 330 0.29 -8.98 -3.02
C HIS A 330 1.44 -9.64 -2.28
N ARG A 331 1.17 -10.39 -1.18
CA ARG A 331 2.19 -11.13 -0.44
C ARG A 331 2.77 -12.26 -1.28
N ILE A 332 1.90 -13.13 -1.82
CA ILE A 332 2.36 -14.28 -2.61
C ILE A 332 2.96 -13.87 -3.96
N GLY A 333 2.55 -12.71 -4.51
CA GLY A 333 3.15 -12.13 -5.71
C GLY A 333 4.60 -11.64 -5.54
N ARG A 334 5.22 -11.80 -4.35
CA ARG A 334 6.66 -11.63 -4.14
C ARG A 334 7.46 -12.82 -4.65
N THR A 335 6.82 -13.96 -4.86
CA THR A 335 7.43 -15.15 -5.47
C THR A 335 6.94 -15.34 -6.91
N ALA A 336 7.56 -16.26 -7.66
CA ALA A 336 7.22 -16.61 -9.05
C ALA A 336 7.31 -15.44 -10.05
N ARG A 337 8.31 -14.56 -9.89
CA ARG A 337 8.68 -13.58 -10.91
C ARG A 337 9.75 -14.18 -11.85
N ALA A 338 9.80 -13.68 -13.08
CA ALA A 338 10.85 -13.99 -14.06
C ALA A 338 11.14 -15.50 -14.32
N ASN A 339 10.09 -16.30 -14.55
CA ASN A 339 10.18 -17.73 -14.94
C ASN A 339 10.51 -18.75 -13.83
N ASN A 340 10.61 -18.37 -12.57
CA ASN A 340 10.79 -19.31 -11.47
C ASN A 340 9.44 -19.71 -10.85
N ASP A 341 9.29 -20.99 -10.49
CA ASP A 341 8.17 -21.48 -9.71
C ASP A 341 8.30 -20.99 -8.26
N GLY A 342 7.23 -20.51 -7.69
CA GLY A 342 7.18 -19.99 -6.33
C GLY A 342 6.29 -20.81 -5.41
N VAL A 343 6.60 -20.81 -4.12
CA VAL A 343 5.79 -21.48 -3.11
C VAL A 343 5.25 -20.47 -2.11
N ALA A 344 3.96 -20.58 -1.79
CA ALA A 344 3.30 -19.80 -0.76
C ALA A 344 2.61 -20.71 0.25
N ILE A 345 2.97 -20.59 1.52
CA ILE A 345 2.39 -21.36 2.63
C ILE A 345 1.66 -20.40 3.56
N THR A 346 0.44 -20.76 3.96
CA THR A 346 -0.36 -19.92 4.87
C THR A 346 -0.73 -20.71 6.13
N PHE A 347 -0.46 -20.14 7.30
CA PHE A 347 -0.92 -20.70 8.55
C PHE A 347 -2.29 -20.13 8.91
N VAL A 348 -3.24 -21.00 9.14
CA VAL A 348 -4.65 -20.64 9.34
C VAL A 348 -5.07 -21.07 10.73
N SER A 349 -5.10 -20.13 11.67
CA SER A 349 -5.64 -20.39 13.00
C SER A 349 -7.16 -20.47 13.00
N GLU A 350 -7.76 -21.02 14.05
CA GLU A 350 -9.23 -21.14 14.19
C GLU A 350 -9.96 -19.81 13.95
N LYS A 351 -9.37 -18.70 14.42
CA LYS A 351 -9.95 -17.37 14.31
C LYS A 351 -9.87 -16.79 12.89
N GLU A 352 -8.92 -17.27 12.10
CA GLU A 352 -8.60 -16.76 10.77
C GLU A 352 -9.26 -17.57 9.64
N GLN A 353 -9.90 -18.71 9.94
CA GLN A 353 -10.54 -19.57 8.92
C GLN A 353 -11.56 -18.81 8.07
N GLY A 354 -12.29 -17.84 8.66
CA GLY A 354 -13.25 -17.01 7.92
C GLY A 354 -12.59 -16.13 6.86
N ASN A 355 -11.49 -15.46 7.22
CA ASN A 355 -10.70 -14.64 6.28
C ASN A 355 -10.07 -15.52 5.20
N PHE A 356 -9.53 -16.69 5.58
CA PHE A 356 -8.95 -17.61 4.63
C PHE A 356 -9.97 -18.15 3.63
N LYS A 357 -11.20 -18.42 4.05
CA LYS A 357 -12.29 -18.81 3.13
C LYS A 357 -12.67 -17.68 2.16
N ASN A 358 -12.60 -16.43 2.60
CA ASN A 358 -12.80 -15.28 1.69
C ASN A 358 -11.69 -15.21 0.63
N ILE A 359 -10.44 -15.51 0.99
CA ILE A 359 -9.32 -15.63 0.06
C ILE A 359 -9.58 -16.73 -0.97
N GLU A 360 -9.99 -17.94 -0.54
CA GLU A 360 -10.33 -19.05 -1.44
C GLU A 360 -11.44 -18.66 -2.42
N LYS A 361 -12.49 -17.97 -1.93
CA LYS A 361 -13.58 -17.45 -2.78
C LYS A 361 -13.08 -16.42 -3.79
N PHE A 362 -12.20 -15.51 -3.36
CA PHE A 362 -11.62 -14.49 -4.21
C PHE A 362 -10.77 -15.10 -5.33
N LEU A 363 -10.01 -16.16 -5.00
CA LEU A 363 -9.18 -16.89 -5.95
C LEU A 363 -9.99 -17.86 -6.84
N ASP A 364 -11.26 -18.09 -6.49
CA ASP A 364 -12.13 -19.07 -7.13
C ASP A 364 -11.51 -20.48 -7.16
N ARG A 365 -10.80 -20.84 -6.08
CA ARG A 365 -10.20 -22.16 -5.88
C ARG A 365 -9.99 -22.49 -4.43
N ASP A 366 -10.08 -23.77 -4.07
CA ASP A 366 -9.66 -24.25 -2.76
C ASP A 366 -8.12 -24.44 -2.72
N ILE A 367 -7.50 -23.96 -1.64
CA ILE A 367 -6.06 -24.11 -1.41
C ILE A 367 -5.83 -25.43 -0.65
N TYR A 368 -4.84 -26.21 -1.09
CA TYR A 368 -4.51 -27.49 -0.45
C TYR A 368 -4.13 -27.32 1.01
N LYS A 369 -4.74 -28.13 1.91
CA LYS A 369 -4.45 -28.13 3.36
C LYS A 369 -3.46 -29.25 3.66
N ILE A 370 -2.25 -28.86 4.05
CA ILE A 370 -1.17 -29.79 4.44
C ILE A 370 -1.48 -30.28 5.87
N PRO A 371 -1.41 -31.58 6.16
CA PRO A 371 -1.52 -32.08 7.53
C PRO A 371 -0.41 -31.49 8.42
N VAL A 372 -0.80 -31.10 9.64
CA VAL A 372 0.18 -30.68 10.65
C VAL A 372 1.06 -31.89 11.04
N PRO A 373 2.39 -31.72 11.21
CA PRO A 373 3.27 -32.79 11.66
C PRO A 373 2.76 -33.47 12.93
N GLU A 374 2.77 -34.80 12.97
CA GLU A 374 2.19 -35.60 14.07
C GLU A 374 2.82 -35.26 15.43
N GLU A 375 4.10 -34.91 15.46
CA GLU A 375 4.82 -34.48 16.65
C GLU A 375 4.28 -33.20 17.30
N LEU A 376 3.51 -32.41 16.57
CA LEU A 376 2.91 -31.17 17.07
C LEU A 376 1.51 -31.38 17.62
N GLY A 377 0.98 -32.61 17.59
CA GLY A 377 -0.33 -32.99 18.10
C GLY A 377 -1.47 -32.70 17.12
N GLU A 378 -2.71 -32.81 17.63
CA GLU A 378 -3.91 -32.64 16.81
C GLU A 378 -4.04 -31.20 16.32
N ALA A 379 -4.51 -31.05 15.07
CA ALA A 379 -4.82 -29.78 14.45
C ALA A 379 -6.33 -29.45 14.54
N PRO A 380 -6.71 -28.18 14.51
CA PRO A 380 -8.11 -27.80 14.45
C PRO A 380 -8.72 -28.20 13.11
N GLU A 381 -10.00 -28.59 13.13
CA GLU A 381 -10.73 -28.89 11.90
C GLU A 381 -10.99 -27.61 11.08
N TYR A 382 -10.84 -27.67 9.75
CA TYR A 382 -11.19 -26.55 8.88
C TYR A 382 -12.70 -26.44 8.74
N LYS A 383 -13.31 -25.59 9.57
CA LYS A 383 -14.74 -25.27 9.60
C LYS A 383 -14.92 -23.75 9.59
N PRO A 384 -14.71 -23.08 8.43
CA PRO A 384 -14.87 -21.64 8.37
C PRO A 384 -16.32 -21.26 8.66
N ARG A 385 -16.55 -20.56 9.78
CA ARG A 385 -17.86 -19.97 10.07
C ARG A 385 -18.10 -18.85 9.08
N ALA A 386 -19.22 -18.87 8.38
CA ALA A 386 -19.66 -17.72 7.62
C ALA A 386 -19.69 -16.50 8.56
N PHE A 387 -19.02 -15.42 8.20
CA PHE A 387 -19.14 -14.16 8.91
C PHE A 387 -20.57 -13.68 8.70
N ASP A 388 -21.46 -14.01 9.65
CA ASP A 388 -22.80 -13.44 9.70
C ASP A 388 -22.59 -11.97 10.09
N GLY A 389 -22.67 -11.09 9.09
CA GLY A 389 -22.54 -9.66 9.27
C GLY A 389 -23.56 -9.20 10.31
N GLY A 390 -23.11 -9.02 11.53
CA GLY A 390 -23.94 -8.76 12.69
C GLY A 390 -24.94 -7.64 12.45
N ARG A 391 -26.13 -8.01 12.04
CA ARG A 391 -27.32 -7.23 12.32
C ARG A 391 -27.41 -7.11 13.85
N ARG A 392 -26.95 -6.00 14.38
CA ARG A 392 -27.35 -5.55 15.72
C ARG A 392 -28.86 -5.47 15.72
N GLY A 393 -29.51 -6.60 16.04
CA GLY A 393 -30.91 -6.67 16.33
C GLY A 393 -31.19 -5.81 17.53
N GLY A 394 -31.85 -4.68 17.31
CA GLY A 394 -32.44 -3.91 18.38
C GLY A 394 -33.35 -4.82 19.18
N ARG A 395 -33.05 -5.01 20.48
CA ARG A 395 -33.95 -5.59 21.45
C ARG A 395 -35.18 -4.66 21.54
N GLY A 396 -36.18 -4.95 20.73
CA GLY A 396 -37.53 -4.45 20.90
C GLY A 396 -38.11 -5.05 22.19
N ASN A 397 -38.24 -4.23 23.20
CA ASN A 397 -38.99 -4.53 24.41
C ASN A 397 -40.47 -4.71 24.05
N GLY A 398 -40.92 -5.95 23.91
CA GLY A 398 -42.31 -6.30 23.74
C GLY A 398 -43.09 -5.97 25.02
N ARG A 399 -43.83 -4.90 25.02
CA ARG A 399 -44.89 -4.62 25.99
C ARG A 399 -46.10 -5.48 25.62
N LYS A 400 -46.48 -6.39 26.52
CA LYS A 400 -47.78 -7.05 26.53
C LYS A 400 -48.88 -6.04 26.87
N PRO A 401 -50.07 -6.12 26.24
CA PRO A 401 -51.24 -5.34 26.64
C PRO A 401 -52.01 -6.09 27.70
N GLY A 402 -52.35 -5.44 28.80
CA GLY A 402 -53.18 -6.04 29.83
C GLY A 402 -53.72 -5.00 30.81
N GLY A 403 -55.04 -4.72 30.72
CA GLY A 403 -55.90 -4.48 31.86
C GLY A 403 -56.12 -3.06 32.39
N ASN A 404 -57.22 -2.54 31.97
CA ASN A 404 -58.09 -1.51 32.54
C ASN A 404 -58.20 -1.61 34.07
N ASN A 405 -58.08 -0.51 34.86
CA ASN A 405 -59.17 -0.06 35.75
C ASN A 405 -58.90 1.28 36.44
N ASN A 406 -59.92 2.06 36.43
CA ASN A 406 -60.39 3.21 37.19
C ASN A 406 -59.72 3.57 38.54
N GLY A 407 -59.64 4.89 38.78
CA GLY A 407 -59.66 5.42 40.15
C GLY A 407 -59.11 6.83 40.32
N ARG A 408 -59.93 7.82 40.10
CA ARG A 408 -60.17 9.11 40.81
C ARG A 408 -59.11 9.65 41.79
N ASN A 409 -58.86 10.91 41.56
CA ASN A 409 -58.97 12.08 42.49
C ASN A 409 -57.69 12.71 43.06
N ASN A 410 -57.63 13.98 42.70
CA ASN A 410 -57.52 15.16 43.58
C ASN A 410 -56.12 15.64 44.07
N SER A 411 -55.78 16.76 43.54
CA SER A 411 -55.72 18.11 44.16
C SER A 411 -54.36 18.63 44.61
N LYS A 412 -54.14 19.86 44.08
CA LYS A 412 -53.45 21.00 44.73
C LYS A 412 -51.94 20.86 45.01
N GLY A 413 -51.10 21.66 44.54
CA GLY A 413 -51.05 23.12 44.48
C GLY A 413 -49.65 23.55 44.84
N GLY A 414 -49.14 24.57 44.22
CA GLY A 414 -48.08 25.35 44.83
C GLY A 414 -46.79 25.55 43.98
N LYS A 415 -46.84 26.58 43.14
CA LYS A 415 -45.69 27.42 42.75
C LYS A 415 -45.41 28.45 43.85
N PRO A 416 -44.45 29.33 43.82
CA PRO A 416 -43.08 29.36 43.28
C PRO A 416 -42.08 30.01 44.26
N ARG A 417 -40.81 30.13 43.95
CA ARG A 417 -40.04 31.39 44.06
C ARG A 417 -38.58 31.29 43.71
N ALA A 418 -38.24 32.23 42.91
CA ALA A 418 -36.95 32.72 42.52
C ALA A 418 -36.08 33.24 43.70
N LYS A 419 -34.74 33.30 43.49
CA LYS A 419 -33.88 34.47 43.48
C LYS A 419 -32.40 34.12 43.38
N ARG A 420 -31.80 34.74 42.44
CA ARG A 420 -30.40 35.26 42.40
C ARG A 420 -30.23 36.31 43.54
N PRO A 421 -29.06 36.83 43.93
CA PRO A 421 -27.91 37.13 43.08
C PRO A 421 -26.47 37.09 43.78
N GLN A 422 -25.47 37.23 42.95
CA GLN A 422 -24.35 38.23 42.99
C GLN A 422 -23.18 38.16 44.00
N ASN A 423 -22.05 38.43 43.39
CA ASN A 423 -20.82 39.14 43.85
C ASN A 423 -19.80 38.24 44.53
N GLY A 424 -18.54 38.38 44.29
CA GLY A 424 -17.71 39.42 43.68
C GLY A 424 -16.32 39.27 44.23
N GLY A 425 -15.31 39.76 43.53
CA GLY A 425 -14.09 40.29 44.11
C GLY A 425 -12.84 39.37 43.92
N GLU A 426 -12.09 39.66 42.97
CA GLU A 426 -10.83 40.44 42.95
C GLU A 426 -9.63 39.94 43.77
N LYS A 427 -8.47 39.89 43.03
CA LYS A 427 -7.06 40.10 43.43
C LYS A 427 -6.30 38.92 44.01
N LYS A 428 -5.33 38.44 43.37
CA LYS A 428 -3.98 38.98 43.03
C LYS A 428 -3.39 38.24 41.86
#